data_9e2223b66a787f0fc73920f2351b65f5
#
_entry.id   9e2223b66a787f0fc73920f2351b65f5
#
_cell.length_a   1.000
_cell.length_b   1.000
_cell.length_c   1.000
_cell.angle_alpha   90.00
_cell.angle_beta   90.00
_cell.angle_gamma   90.00
#
_symmetry.space_group_name_H-M   'P 1'
#
loop_
_entity.id
_entity.type
_entity.pdbx_description
1 polymer ?
#
loop_
_entity_poly.entity_id
_entity_poly.type
_entity_poly.pdbx_seq_one_letter_code
_entity_poly.pdbx_strand_id
1 'polypeptide(L)'
;NGAGKTTLISIITGITIPTSGSVKVNNYDVIKDSIKTRSIIGLVPQEVAIEPFETVLSSIKFSRGLFGKPQDSLYINSILKQLSLWEKRNTKIIELSGGMKRRVLIAKALSHEPLVLFLDEPTAGVDVELRKDMWGIIRSLKDSGVTIILTTHYIEEAENLADRVGFINNGQISLIEEKQQLINKMGKKTLSIHIQNAIKNIPYKLKKYKLEIANSGNTLIYNYDINIEKTGITALLNDLSEENIKLKDIQSKQSSLEDIFINIVGK
;
A
#
# COMPACT_ATOMS: atom_id res chain seq x y z
N ASN A 1 9.26 0.75 -11.70
CA ASN A 1 9.28 2.17 -12.07
C ASN A 1 8.85 2.35 -13.53
N GLY A 2 8.34 3.54 -13.93
CA GLY A 2 7.97 3.79 -15.33
C GLY A 2 6.61 3.23 -15.78
N ALA A 3 5.84 2.57 -14.91
CA ALA A 3 4.57 1.97 -15.28
C ALA A 3 3.42 2.97 -15.55
N GLY A 4 3.62 4.28 -15.32
CA GLY A 4 2.61 5.31 -15.55
C GLY A 4 1.84 5.78 -14.30
N LYS A 5 2.24 5.37 -13.07
CA LYS A 5 1.55 5.75 -11.82
C LYS A 5 1.48 7.25 -11.60
N THR A 6 2.62 7.94 -11.62
CA THR A 6 2.73 9.40 -11.45
C THR A 6 2.01 10.15 -12.57
N THR A 7 2.06 9.65 -13.81
CA THR A 7 1.31 10.23 -14.94
C THR A 7 -0.19 10.17 -14.70
N LEU A 8 -0.69 9.02 -14.23
CA LEU A 8 -2.11 8.84 -13.90
C LEU A 8 -2.55 9.81 -12.80
N ILE A 9 -1.79 9.92 -11.72
CA ILE A 9 -2.07 10.89 -10.64
C ILE A 9 -2.05 12.31 -11.20
N SER A 10 -1.06 12.70 -11.99
CA SER A 10 -0.93 14.04 -12.56
C SER A 10 -2.12 14.41 -13.45
N ILE A 11 -2.67 13.46 -14.18
CA ILE A 11 -3.88 13.66 -14.98
C ILE A 11 -5.11 13.83 -14.08
N ILE A 12 -5.30 12.96 -13.08
CA ILE A 12 -6.46 13.02 -12.18
C ILE A 12 -6.46 14.32 -11.36
N THR A 13 -5.29 14.79 -10.94
CA THR A 13 -5.13 16.01 -10.15
C THR A 13 -5.12 17.29 -11.00
N GLY A 14 -5.20 17.16 -12.33
CA GLY A 14 -5.27 18.27 -13.27
C GLY A 14 -3.94 19.01 -13.45
N ILE A 15 -2.80 18.36 -13.17
CA ILE A 15 -1.46 18.88 -13.47
C ILE A 15 -1.12 18.66 -14.94
N THR A 16 -1.50 17.50 -15.48
CA THR A 16 -1.25 17.13 -16.87
C THR A 16 -2.58 16.95 -17.60
N ILE A 17 -2.67 17.47 -18.81
CA ILE A 17 -3.86 17.29 -19.67
C ILE A 17 -3.72 15.95 -20.41
N PRO A 18 -4.73 15.07 -20.36
CA PRO A 18 -4.69 13.82 -21.11
C PRO A 18 -4.79 14.08 -22.62
N THR A 19 -4.10 13.28 -23.41
CA THR A 19 -4.17 13.35 -24.90
C THR A 19 -5.57 12.96 -25.40
N SER A 20 -6.24 12.04 -24.73
CA SER A 20 -7.60 11.57 -25.06
C SER A 20 -8.28 11.00 -23.81
N GLY A 21 -9.60 10.81 -23.91
CA GLY A 21 -10.40 10.28 -22.81
C GLY A 21 -10.91 11.38 -21.87
N SER A 22 -11.50 10.97 -20.74
CA SER A 22 -12.00 11.88 -19.71
C SER A 22 -11.82 11.26 -18.32
N VAL A 23 -11.62 12.13 -17.32
CA VAL A 23 -11.53 11.75 -15.91
C VAL A 23 -12.51 12.58 -15.11
N LYS A 24 -13.19 11.95 -14.16
CA LYS A 24 -14.10 12.62 -13.23
C LYS A 24 -13.74 12.30 -11.79
N VAL A 25 -13.76 13.31 -10.94
CA VAL A 25 -13.64 13.18 -9.49
C VAL A 25 -14.89 13.77 -8.86
N ASN A 26 -15.61 12.96 -8.08
CA ASN A 26 -16.90 13.33 -7.49
C ASN A 26 -17.88 13.92 -8.53
N ASN A 27 -18.00 13.28 -9.70
CA ASN A 27 -18.80 13.67 -10.85
C ASN A 27 -18.34 14.95 -11.59
N TYR A 28 -17.31 15.67 -11.14
CA TYR A 28 -16.71 16.80 -11.83
C TYR A 28 -15.64 16.36 -12.81
N ASP A 29 -15.67 16.87 -14.02
CA ASP A 29 -14.63 16.64 -15.02
C ASP A 29 -13.35 17.40 -14.66
N VAL A 30 -12.19 16.73 -14.65
CA VAL A 30 -10.93 17.31 -14.18
C VAL A 30 -10.43 18.47 -15.05
N ILE A 31 -10.89 18.57 -16.30
CA ILE A 31 -10.53 19.65 -17.21
C ILE A 31 -11.58 20.76 -17.18
N LYS A 32 -12.85 20.41 -17.43
CA LYS A 32 -13.95 21.37 -17.55
C LYS A 32 -14.29 22.02 -16.21
N ASP A 33 -14.27 21.26 -15.13
CA ASP A 33 -14.57 21.69 -13.77
C ASP A 33 -13.29 21.80 -12.89
N SER A 34 -12.16 22.21 -13.48
CA SER A 34 -10.83 22.12 -12.84
C SER A 34 -10.74 22.83 -11.48
N ILE A 35 -11.44 23.94 -11.28
CA ILE A 35 -11.47 24.65 -9.99
C ILE A 35 -12.18 23.80 -8.93
N LYS A 36 -13.33 23.19 -9.29
CA LYS A 36 -14.09 22.31 -8.36
C LYS A 36 -13.30 21.04 -8.02
N THR A 37 -12.71 20.40 -9.02
CA THR A 37 -11.93 19.18 -8.79
C THR A 37 -10.71 19.44 -7.92
N ARG A 38 -9.97 20.52 -8.16
CA ARG A 38 -8.80 20.89 -7.32
C ARG A 38 -9.20 21.24 -5.88
N SER A 39 -10.38 21.85 -5.67
CA SER A 39 -10.84 22.18 -4.31
C SER A 39 -11.19 20.96 -3.46
N ILE A 40 -11.39 19.79 -4.07
CA ILE A 40 -11.73 18.53 -3.37
C ILE A 40 -10.59 17.51 -3.39
N ILE A 41 -9.46 17.84 -4.01
CA ILE A 41 -8.28 16.96 -4.12
C ILE A 41 -7.12 17.55 -3.33
N GLY A 42 -6.52 16.75 -2.45
CA GLY A 42 -5.21 17.00 -1.89
C GLY A 42 -4.17 16.17 -2.61
N LEU A 43 -3.00 16.72 -2.89
CA LEU A 43 -1.89 16.01 -3.53
C LEU A 43 -0.60 16.17 -2.75
N VAL A 44 0.04 15.04 -2.46
CA VAL A 44 1.41 14.96 -1.94
C VAL A 44 2.28 14.32 -3.00
N PRO A 45 3.14 15.08 -3.67
CA PRO A 45 4.02 14.55 -4.71
C PRO A 45 5.15 13.71 -4.11
N GLN A 46 5.81 12.92 -4.97
CA GLN A 46 6.94 12.10 -4.58
C GLN A 46 8.12 12.95 -4.09
N GLU A 47 8.43 14.04 -4.77
CA GLU A 47 9.50 14.95 -4.37
C GLU A 47 9.07 15.91 -3.25
N VAL A 48 9.96 16.14 -2.29
CA VAL A 48 9.73 17.05 -1.18
C VAL A 48 10.13 18.47 -1.60
N ALA A 49 9.27 19.12 -2.37
CA ALA A 49 9.40 20.54 -2.70
C ALA A 49 8.55 21.37 -1.74
N ILE A 50 9.21 22.10 -0.83
CA ILE A 50 8.54 22.89 0.21
C ILE A 50 9.37 24.12 0.56
N GLU A 51 8.70 25.25 0.89
CA GLU A 51 9.36 26.52 1.21
C GLU A 51 10.17 26.37 2.52
N PRO A 52 11.51 26.43 2.45
CA PRO A 52 12.35 26.03 3.57
C PRO A 52 12.37 27.02 4.74
N PHE A 53 12.15 28.31 4.48
CA PHE A 53 12.28 29.38 5.47
C PHE A 53 10.98 29.73 6.22
N GLU A 54 9.86 29.19 5.75
CA GLU A 54 8.57 29.34 6.42
C GLU A 54 8.46 28.43 7.64
N THR A 55 7.62 28.83 8.61
CA THR A 55 7.25 27.92 9.71
C THR A 55 6.21 26.92 9.24
N VAL A 56 6.12 25.78 9.94
CA VAL A 56 5.11 24.74 9.66
C VAL A 56 3.71 25.35 9.65
N LEU A 57 3.35 26.12 10.68
CA LEU A 57 2.02 26.71 10.81
C LEU A 57 1.73 27.74 9.68
N SER A 58 2.71 28.61 9.38
CA SER A 58 2.58 29.63 8.32
C SER A 58 2.33 28.95 6.96
N SER A 59 3.12 27.94 6.63
CA SER A 59 3.01 27.21 5.36
C SER A 59 1.64 26.53 5.20
N ILE A 60 1.08 25.94 6.27
CA ILE A 60 -0.24 25.30 6.23
C ILE A 60 -1.36 26.35 6.08
N LYS A 61 -1.29 27.44 6.84
CA LYS A 61 -2.25 28.55 6.73
C LYS A 61 -2.24 29.18 5.34
N PHE A 62 -1.07 29.39 4.77
CA PHE A 62 -0.91 29.91 3.43
C PHE A 62 -1.53 28.95 2.40
N SER A 63 -1.24 27.65 2.52
CA SER A 63 -1.82 26.63 1.64
C SER A 63 -3.36 26.66 1.68
N ARG A 64 -3.98 26.76 2.87
CA ARG A 64 -5.43 26.89 3.03
C ARG A 64 -5.99 28.13 2.32
N GLY A 65 -5.29 29.25 2.46
CA GLY A 65 -5.66 30.51 1.80
C GLY A 65 -5.62 30.45 0.29
N LEU A 66 -4.67 29.73 -0.32
CA LEU A 66 -4.59 29.53 -1.76
C LEU A 66 -5.84 28.84 -2.34
N PHE A 67 -6.53 28.01 -1.55
CA PHE A 67 -7.79 27.38 -1.94
C PHE A 67 -9.02 28.23 -1.61
N GLY A 68 -8.85 29.50 -1.19
CA GLY A 68 -9.94 30.40 -0.85
C GLY A 68 -10.70 30.01 0.43
N LYS A 69 -10.16 29.11 1.25
CA LYS A 69 -10.80 28.72 2.51
C LYS A 69 -10.51 29.72 3.62
N PRO A 70 -11.51 30.07 4.44
CA PRO A 70 -11.30 30.94 5.60
C PRO A 70 -10.36 30.28 6.60
N GLN A 71 -9.66 31.09 7.39
CA GLN A 71 -8.80 30.57 8.44
C GLN A 71 -9.62 29.79 9.49
N ASP A 72 -9.22 28.58 9.76
CA ASP A 72 -9.80 27.74 10.79
C ASP A 72 -8.67 27.16 11.65
N SER A 73 -8.43 27.82 12.78
CA SER A 73 -7.37 27.43 13.69
C SER A 73 -7.67 26.09 14.38
N LEU A 74 -8.95 25.74 14.61
CA LEU A 74 -9.30 24.47 15.24
C LEU A 74 -8.96 23.31 14.33
N TYR A 75 -9.36 23.41 13.06
CA TYR A 75 -9.07 22.39 12.06
C TYR A 75 -7.56 22.25 11.81
N ILE A 76 -6.84 23.39 11.61
CA ILE A 76 -5.37 23.35 11.43
C ILE A 76 -4.67 22.73 12.63
N ASN A 77 -5.08 23.06 13.86
CA ASN A 77 -4.51 22.48 15.06
C ASN A 77 -4.78 20.97 15.15
N SER A 78 -5.95 20.49 14.72
CA SER A 78 -6.26 19.07 14.70
C SER A 78 -5.36 18.31 13.72
N ILE A 79 -5.15 18.84 12.51
CA ILE A 79 -4.21 18.27 11.52
C ILE A 79 -2.78 18.21 12.10
N LEU A 80 -2.31 19.31 12.70
CA LEU A 80 -0.97 19.36 13.27
C LEU A 80 -0.76 18.32 14.37
N LYS A 81 -1.77 18.08 15.22
CA LYS A 81 -1.74 17.05 16.24
C LYS A 81 -1.75 15.65 15.64
N GLN A 82 -2.65 15.38 14.69
CA GLN A 82 -2.78 14.09 14.01
C GLN A 82 -1.49 13.67 13.28
N LEU A 83 -0.78 14.66 12.73
CA LEU A 83 0.50 14.44 12.02
C LEU A 83 1.73 14.54 12.94
N SER A 84 1.53 14.67 14.27
CA SER A 84 2.62 14.84 15.26
C SER A 84 3.54 16.04 14.95
N LEU A 85 2.96 17.12 14.43
CA LEU A 85 3.66 18.37 14.09
C LEU A 85 3.35 19.51 15.07
N TRP A 86 2.47 19.30 16.04
CA TRP A 86 2.01 20.35 16.95
C TRP A 86 3.15 21.06 17.69
N GLU A 87 4.08 20.30 18.26
CA GLU A 87 5.22 20.85 19.00
C GLU A 87 6.22 21.58 18.07
N LYS A 88 6.21 21.28 16.80
CA LYS A 88 7.07 21.90 15.78
C LYS A 88 6.37 22.96 14.93
N ARG A 89 5.15 23.38 15.28
CA ARG A 89 4.33 24.32 14.47
C ARG A 89 5.01 25.66 14.20
N ASN A 90 5.87 26.13 15.11
CA ASN A 90 6.61 27.39 14.96
C ASN A 90 8.05 27.19 14.48
N THR A 91 8.48 25.96 14.25
CA THR A 91 9.81 25.61 13.73
C THR A 91 9.85 25.88 12.23
N LYS A 92 10.96 26.40 11.71
CA LYS A 92 11.17 26.55 10.27
C LYS A 92 11.31 25.17 9.60
N ILE A 93 10.76 25.06 8.39
CA ILE A 93 10.72 23.78 7.68
C ILE A 93 12.13 23.25 7.36
N ILE A 94 13.09 24.14 7.14
CA ILE A 94 14.48 23.75 6.88
C ILE A 94 15.10 22.92 8.03
N GLU A 95 14.67 23.18 9.26
CA GLU A 95 15.18 22.55 10.49
C GLU A 95 14.58 21.16 10.75
N LEU A 96 13.57 20.76 9.96
CA LEU A 96 12.86 19.50 10.14
C LEU A 96 13.60 18.33 9.48
N SER A 97 13.42 17.13 10.03
CA SER A 97 13.86 15.89 9.37
C SER A 97 13.07 15.63 8.08
N GLY A 98 13.58 14.78 7.21
CA GLY A 98 12.92 14.40 5.96
C GLY A 98 11.51 13.85 6.17
N GLY A 99 11.33 12.99 7.17
CA GLY A 99 10.01 12.45 7.55
C GLY A 99 9.05 13.53 8.06
N MET A 100 9.55 14.49 8.84
CA MET A 100 8.73 15.63 9.29
C MET A 100 8.35 16.56 8.13
N LYS A 101 9.25 16.82 7.20
CA LYS A 101 8.95 17.57 5.97
C LYS A 101 7.84 16.89 5.15
N ARG A 102 7.87 15.56 5.06
CA ARG A 102 6.82 14.78 4.40
C ARG A 102 5.46 14.95 5.10
N ARG A 103 5.45 14.91 6.43
CA ARG A 103 4.22 15.19 7.22
C ARG A 103 3.69 16.62 6.99
N VAL A 104 4.57 17.61 6.84
CA VAL A 104 4.17 18.99 6.48
C VAL A 104 3.52 19.04 5.10
N LEU A 105 4.02 18.31 4.11
CA LEU A 105 3.37 18.20 2.79
C LEU A 105 1.96 17.60 2.90
N ILE A 106 1.79 16.57 3.71
CA ILE A 106 0.46 15.98 3.99
C ILE A 106 -0.45 17.02 4.67
N ALA A 107 0.05 17.76 5.65
CA ALA A 107 -0.71 18.82 6.32
C ALA A 107 -1.14 19.93 5.34
N LYS A 108 -0.25 20.34 4.43
CA LYS A 108 -0.58 21.31 3.36
C LYS A 108 -1.68 20.76 2.44
N ALA A 109 -1.56 19.50 2.02
CA ALA A 109 -2.54 18.85 1.15
C ALA A 109 -3.92 18.67 1.83
N LEU A 110 -3.96 18.52 3.16
CA LEU A 110 -5.21 18.42 3.94
C LEU A 110 -5.80 19.79 4.30
N SER A 111 -5.02 20.87 4.22
CA SER A 111 -5.36 22.19 4.78
C SER A 111 -6.69 22.79 4.29
N HIS A 112 -7.14 22.42 3.09
CA HIS A 112 -8.36 22.90 2.46
C HIS A 112 -9.55 21.91 2.56
N GLU A 113 -9.41 20.85 3.39
CA GLU A 113 -10.45 19.83 3.62
C GLU A 113 -10.82 19.04 2.35
N PRO A 114 -9.85 18.39 1.69
CA PRO A 114 -10.13 17.64 0.48
C PRO A 114 -10.97 16.40 0.77
N LEU A 115 -11.78 15.95 -0.20
CA LEU A 115 -12.48 14.67 -0.15
C LEU A 115 -11.55 13.49 -0.44
N VAL A 116 -10.53 13.73 -1.28
CA VAL A 116 -9.58 12.70 -1.73
C VAL A 116 -8.17 13.21 -1.56
N LEU A 117 -7.33 12.42 -0.90
CA LEU A 117 -5.90 12.68 -0.75
C LEU A 117 -5.10 11.73 -1.64
N PHE A 118 -4.34 12.27 -2.57
CA PHE A 118 -3.38 11.52 -3.38
C PHE A 118 -1.99 11.58 -2.75
N LEU A 119 -1.37 10.42 -2.58
CA LEU A 119 -0.01 10.26 -2.07
C LEU A 119 0.83 9.53 -3.12
N ASP A 120 1.73 10.24 -3.78
CA ASP A 120 2.61 9.62 -4.78
C ASP A 120 3.88 9.11 -4.11
N GLU A 121 3.99 7.79 -3.98
CA GLU A 121 5.10 7.08 -3.33
C GLU A 121 5.48 7.68 -1.94
N PRO A 122 4.56 7.71 -0.97
CA PRO A 122 4.71 8.47 0.26
C PRO A 122 5.87 8.03 1.14
N THR A 123 6.36 6.80 0.97
CA THR A 123 7.46 6.23 1.76
C THR A 123 8.72 5.94 0.93
N ALA A 124 8.80 6.46 -0.30
CA ALA A 124 9.99 6.30 -1.12
C ALA A 124 11.22 6.96 -0.47
N GLY A 125 12.32 6.20 -0.40
CA GLY A 125 13.58 6.72 0.12
C GLY A 125 13.65 6.92 1.64
N VAL A 126 12.65 6.42 2.41
CA VAL A 126 12.70 6.44 3.87
C VAL A 126 13.07 5.07 4.44
N ASP A 127 13.70 5.08 5.62
CA ASP A 127 14.01 3.85 6.34
C ASP A 127 12.76 3.11 6.86
N VAL A 128 12.97 1.90 7.36
CA VAL A 128 11.87 0.99 7.77
C VAL A 128 11.04 1.55 8.92
N GLU A 129 11.69 2.24 9.89
CA GLU A 129 11.02 2.78 11.08
C GLU A 129 10.13 3.96 10.69
N LEU A 130 10.68 4.93 9.95
CA LEU A 130 9.93 6.08 9.42
C LEU A 130 8.79 5.65 8.48
N ARG A 131 8.97 4.56 7.74
CA ARG A 131 7.91 3.98 6.91
C ARG A 131 6.73 3.49 7.74
N LYS A 132 6.98 2.74 8.81
CA LYS A 132 5.95 2.28 9.74
C LYS A 132 5.21 3.42 10.42
N ASP A 133 5.93 4.46 10.81
CA ASP A 133 5.35 5.68 11.36
C ASP A 133 4.41 6.36 10.35
N MET A 134 4.83 6.47 9.10
CA MET A 134 4.01 7.03 8.03
C MET A 134 2.75 6.19 7.77
N TRP A 135 2.85 4.86 7.82
CA TRP A 135 1.67 3.98 7.72
C TRP A 135 0.68 4.21 8.87
N GLY A 136 1.18 4.43 10.09
CA GLY A 136 0.34 4.81 11.23
C GLY A 136 -0.46 6.09 10.97
N ILE A 137 0.20 7.11 10.42
CA ILE A 137 -0.43 8.38 10.04
C ILE A 137 -1.49 8.16 8.95
N ILE A 138 -1.16 7.44 7.89
CA ILE A 138 -2.09 7.17 6.77
C ILE A 138 -3.32 6.41 7.26
N ARG A 139 -3.17 5.43 8.15
CA ARG A 139 -4.31 4.72 8.78
C ARG A 139 -5.17 5.69 9.59
N SER A 140 -4.58 6.52 10.44
CA SER A 140 -5.31 7.51 11.23
C SER A 140 -6.11 8.48 10.36
N LEU A 141 -5.56 8.93 9.23
CA LEU A 141 -6.28 9.77 8.26
C LEU A 141 -7.44 9.02 7.60
N LYS A 142 -7.24 7.77 7.22
CA LYS A 142 -8.30 6.90 6.70
C LYS A 142 -9.42 6.72 7.71
N ASP A 143 -9.08 6.41 8.96
CA ASP A 143 -10.05 6.21 10.05
C ASP A 143 -10.83 7.48 10.37
N SER A 144 -10.27 8.67 10.10
CA SER A 144 -10.98 9.96 10.19
C SER A 144 -11.87 10.27 8.98
N GLY A 145 -11.99 9.35 8.01
CA GLY A 145 -12.92 9.45 6.87
C GLY A 145 -12.31 10.03 5.60
N VAL A 146 -11.00 10.27 5.54
CA VAL A 146 -10.35 10.74 4.31
C VAL A 146 -10.21 9.60 3.32
N THR A 147 -10.70 9.78 2.09
CA THR A 147 -10.43 8.83 0.99
C THR A 147 -8.98 9.02 0.52
N ILE A 148 -8.17 7.94 0.60
CA ILE A 148 -6.76 8.01 0.25
C ILE A 148 -6.49 7.15 -0.98
N ILE A 149 -5.81 7.72 -1.97
CA ILE A 149 -5.27 7.01 -3.12
C ILE A 149 -3.75 7.15 -3.04
N LEU A 150 -3.05 6.05 -2.88
CA LEU A 150 -1.59 6.05 -2.86
C LEU A 150 -1.02 5.22 -4.00
N THR A 151 0.11 5.66 -4.53
CA THR A 151 0.96 4.83 -5.39
C THR A 151 2.14 4.32 -4.60
N THR A 152 2.57 3.11 -4.89
CA THR A 152 3.76 2.53 -4.30
C THR A 152 4.35 1.48 -5.20
N HIS A 153 5.64 1.24 -5.07
CA HIS A 153 6.32 0.08 -5.59
C HIS A 153 6.67 -0.94 -4.48
N TYR A 154 6.33 -0.62 -3.22
CA TYR A 154 6.45 -1.53 -2.09
C TYR A 154 5.16 -2.28 -1.88
N ILE A 155 5.14 -3.55 -2.19
CA ILE A 155 3.93 -4.39 -2.08
C ILE A 155 3.46 -4.51 -0.62
N GLU A 156 4.40 -4.55 0.32
CA GLU A 156 4.12 -4.54 1.76
C GLU A 156 3.30 -3.30 2.20
N GLU A 157 3.53 -2.13 1.56
CA GLU A 157 2.75 -0.93 1.82
C GLU A 157 1.29 -1.10 1.39
N ALA A 158 1.06 -1.66 0.19
CA ALA A 158 -0.28 -1.99 -0.28
C ALA A 158 -0.98 -3.03 0.62
N GLU A 159 -0.24 -4.06 1.06
CA GLU A 159 -0.76 -5.06 2.01
C GLU A 159 -1.22 -4.44 3.33
N ASN A 160 -0.46 -3.50 3.86
CA ASN A 160 -0.72 -2.89 5.16
C ASN A 160 -1.80 -1.79 5.14
N LEU A 161 -1.94 -1.05 4.05
CA LEU A 161 -2.76 0.17 4.00
C LEU A 161 -4.02 0.05 3.14
N ALA A 162 -3.96 -0.68 2.03
CA ALA A 162 -5.02 -0.66 1.04
C ALA A 162 -6.23 -1.53 1.40
N ASP A 163 -7.42 -1.06 1.07
CA ASP A 163 -8.65 -1.88 0.99
C ASP A 163 -8.81 -2.47 -0.40
N ARG A 164 -8.48 -1.67 -1.42
CA ARG A 164 -8.50 -2.05 -2.84
C ARG A 164 -7.13 -1.85 -3.45
N VAL A 165 -6.74 -2.74 -4.34
CA VAL A 165 -5.44 -2.70 -5.02
C VAL A 165 -5.65 -2.65 -6.53
N GLY A 166 -4.95 -1.74 -7.20
CA GLY A 166 -4.88 -1.66 -8.65
C GLY A 166 -3.46 -1.98 -9.12
N PHE A 167 -3.32 -2.90 -10.07
CA PHE A 167 -2.04 -3.19 -10.71
C PHE A 167 -1.93 -2.42 -12.02
N ILE A 168 -0.87 -1.61 -12.15
CA ILE A 168 -0.57 -0.88 -13.38
C ILE A 168 0.72 -1.41 -13.99
N ASN A 169 0.68 -1.71 -15.28
CA ASN A 169 1.83 -2.15 -16.04
C ASN A 169 1.77 -1.53 -17.44
N ASN A 170 2.90 -0.99 -17.93
CA ASN A 170 3.00 -0.36 -19.26
C ASN A 170 1.88 0.66 -19.55
N GLY A 171 1.52 1.49 -18.57
CA GLY A 171 0.47 2.51 -18.70
C GLY A 171 -0.96 1.97 -18.69
N GLN A 172 -1.16 0.67 -18.47
CA GLN A 172 -2.48 0.05 -18.42
C GLN A 172 -2.78 -0.50 -17.03
N ILE A 173 -4.01 -0.34 -16.57
CA ILE A 173 -4.49 -0.97 -15.35
C ILE A 173 -4.94 -2.38 -15.71
N SER A 174 -4.18 -3.38 -15.23
CA SER A 174 -4.46 -4.79 -15.52
C SER A 174 -5.60 -5.34 -14.66
N LEU A 175 -5.73 -4.85 -13.43
CA LEU A 175 -6.71 -5.33 -12.45
C LEU A 175 -6.95 -4.28 -11.38
N ILE A 176 -8.20 -4.14 -10.93
CA ILE A 176 -8.57 -3.43 -9.70
C ILE A 176 -9.50 -4.34 -8.91
N GLU A 177 -9.14 -4.70 -7.68
CA GLU A 177 -9.94 -5.59 -6.85
C GLU A 177 -9.80 -5.23 -5.36
N GLU A 178 -10.74 -5.63 -4.54
CA GLU A 178 -10.58 -5.62 -3.09
C GLU A 178 -9.43 -6.54 -2.68
N LYS A 179 -8.55 -6.05 -1.79
CA LYS A 179 -7.37 -6.78 -1.34
C LYS A 179 -7.72 -8.19 -0.85
N GLN A 180 -8.75 -8.31 -0.01
CA GLN A 180 -9.14 -9.59 0.56
C GLN A 180 -9.68 -10.56 -0.50
N GLN A 181 -10.45 -10.05 -1.47
CA GLN A 181 -10.95 -10.87 -2.57
C GLN A 181 -9.81 -11.33 -3.48
N LEU A 182 -8.84 -10.46 -3.74
CA LEU A 182 -7.66 -10.80 -4.54
C LEU A 182 -6.85 -11.92 -3.89
N ILE A 183 -6.59 -11.80 -2.58
CA ILE A 183 -5.89 -12.82 -1.81
C ILE A 183 -6.68 -14.14 -1.80
N ASN A 184 -7.99 -14.09 -1.67
CA ASN A 184 -8.83 -15.29 -1.66
C ASN A 184 -8.95 -15.96 -3.04
N LYS A 185 -9.09 -15.18 -4.12
CA LYS A 185 -9.25 -15.71 -5.49
C LYS A 185 -7.96 -16.26 -6.07
N MET A 186 -6.84 -15.61 -5.81
CA MET A 186 -5.55 -15.90 -6.44
C MET A 186 -4.52 -16.47 -5.46
N GLY A 187 -4.80 -16.38 -4.17
CA GLY A 187 -3.91 -16.84 -3.11
C GLY A 187 -3.98 -18.35 -2.94
N LYS A 188 -2.85 -19.00 -3.01
CA LYS A 188 -2.67 -20.37 -2.54
C LYS A 188 -2.16 -20.33 -1.11
N LYS A 189 -2.57 -21.27 -0.28
CA LYS A 189 -1.89 -21.50 0.99
C LYS A 189 -0.78 -22.51 0.79
N THR A 190 0.34 -22.19 1.40
CA THR A 190 1.51 -23.07 1.43
C THR A 190 1.69 -23.59 2.85
N LEU A 191 1.72 -24.91 3.00
CA LEU A 191 2.08 -25.56 4.24
C LEU A 191 3.55 -25.97 4.13
N SER A 192 4.39 -25.36 4.95
CA SER A 192 5.81 -25.76 5.11
C SER A 192 5.90 -26.73 6.26
N ILE A 193 6.26 -27.96 5.97
CA ILE A 193 6.38 -29.05 6.93
C ILE A 193 7.87 -29.28 7.17
N HIS A 194 8.36 -28.86 8.32
CA HIS A 194 9.74 -29.12 8.73
C HIS A 194 9.83 -30.54 9.31
N ILE A 195 10.77 -31.31 8.81
CA ILE A 195 10.97 -32.73 9.20
C ILE A 195 12.28 -32.91 9.95
N GLN A 196 12.33 -33.92 10.82
CA GLN A 196 13.52 -34.18 11.69
C GLN A 196 14.70 -34.70 10.89
N ASN A 197 14.46 -35.59 9.92
CA ASN A 197 15.50 -36.21 9.09
C ASN A 197 15.29 -35.78 7.63
N ALA A 198 16.32 -35.25 7.02
CA ALA A 198 16.26 -34.82 5.63
C ALA A 198 15.97 -36.01 4.69
N ILE A 199 15.09 -35.79 3.72
CA ILE A 199 14.79 -36.75 2.67
C ILE A 199 15.31 -36.25 1.32
N LYS A 200 15.82 -37.15 0.48
CA LYS A 200 16.29 -36.82 -0.87
C LYS A 200 15.20 -36.99 -1.93
N ASN A 201 14.27 -37.89 -1.69
CA ASN A 201 13.19 -38.19 -2.63
C ASN A 201 11.86 -38.30 -1.88
N ILE A 202 10.78 -37.89 -2.55
CA ILE A 202 9.42 -38.04 -2.03
C ILE A 202 8.97 -39.50 -2.18
N PRO A 203 8.58 -40.18 -1.08
CA PRO A 203 8.01 -41.53 -1.13
C PRO A 203 6.83 -41.62 -2.11
N TYR A 204 6.68 -42.81 -2.72
CA TYR A 204 5.65 -43.01 -3.76
C TYR A 204 4.23 -42.65 -3.29
N LYS A 205 3.89 -43.01 -2.04
CA LYS A 205 2.61 -42.75 -1.41
C LYS A 205 2.29 -41.27 -1.28
N LEU A 206 3.33 -40.39 -1.14
CA LEU A 206 3.20 -38.94 -0.97
C LEU A 206 3.19 -38.19 -2.30
N LYS A 207 3.49 -38.83 -3.44
CA LYS A 207 3.49 -38.17 -4.77
C LYS A 207 2.13 -37.56 -5.15
N LYS A 208 1.02 -38.13 -4.65
CA LYS A 208 -0.34 -37.62 -4.90
C LYS A 208 -0.56 -36.18 -4.35
N TYR A 209 0.23 -35.74 -3.37
CA TYR A 209 0.15 -34.40 -2.78
C TYR A 209 0.99 -33.37 -3.53
N LYS A 210 1.75 -33.76 -4.55
CA LYS A 210 2.63 -32.86 -5.33
C LYS A 210 3.54 -32.01 -4.43
N LEU A 211 4.15 -32.63 -3.45
CA LEU A 211 5.07 -31.98 -2.51
C LEU A 211 6.33 -31.52 -3.23
N GLU A 212 6.89 -30.40 -2.78
CA GLU A 212 8.20 -29.92 -3.19
C GLU A 212 9.19 -30.07 -2.01
N ILE A 213 10.43 -30.43 -2.33
CA ILE A 213 11.49 -30.55 -1.31
C ILE A 213 12.27 -29.24 -1.27
N ALA A 214 12.41 -28.65 -0.09
CA ALA A 214 13.18 -27.43 0.15
C ALA A 214 14.18 -27.61 1.30
N ASN A 215 15.07 -26.64 1.49
CA ASN A 215 16.06 -26.61 2.57
C ASN A 215 16.90 -27.88 2.66
N SER A 216 17.45 -28.33 1.54
CA SER A 216 18.30 -29.53 1.43
C SER A 216 17.62 -30.79 1.98
N GLY A 217 16.31 -30.92 1.81
CA GLY A 217 15.56 -32.09 2.23
C GLY A 217 14.89 -31.98 3.60
N ASN A 218 15.08 -30.90 4.34
CA ASN A 218 14.54 -30.75 5.70
C ASN A 218 13.13 -30.12 5.73
N THR A 219 12.61 -29.69 4.57
CA THR A 219 11.29 -29.05 4.50
C THR A 219 10.52 -29.61 3.30
N LEU A 220 9.27 -29.98 3.55
CA LEU A 220 8.31 -30.32 2.50
C LEU A 220 7.32 -29.17 2.33
N ILE A 221 7.08 -28.77 1.09
CA ILE A 221 6.15 -27.69 0.75
C ILE A 221 4.92 -28.33 0.12
N TYR A 222 3.75 -28.06 0.70
CA TYR A 222 2.45 -28.45 0.19
C TYR A 222 1.61 -27.23 -0.15
N ASN A 223 1.28 -27.07 -1.43
CA ASN A 223 0.43 -25.98 -1.91
C ASN A 223 -1.02 -26.46 -2.00
N TYR A 224 -1.95 -25.77 -1.36
CA TYR A 224 -3.37 -26.10 -1.37
C TYR A 224 -4.25 -24.86 -1.57
N ASP A 225 -5.43 -25.07 -2.15
CA ASP A 225 -6.43 -24.05 -2.34
C ASP A 225 -7.28 -23.89 -1.08
N ILE A 226 -7.51 -22.63 -0.67
CA ILE A 226 -8.35 -22.34 0.52
C ILE A 226 -9.84 -22.52 0.23
N ASN A 227 -10.24 -22.48 -1.02
CA ASN A 227 -11.65 -22.56 -1.42
C ASN A 227 -12.16 -23.99 -1.51
N ILE A 228 -11.28 -24.99 -1.29
CA ILE A 228 -11.64 -26.42 -1.31
C ILE A 228 -12.00 -26.87 0.11
N GLU A 229 -13.19 -27.43 0.27
CA GLU A 229 -13.72 -27.92 1.57
C GLU A 229 -12.80 -28.96 2.26
N LYS A 230 -12.07 -29.76 1.46
CA LYS A 230 -11.10 -30.73 1.94
C LYS A 230 -9.68 -30.38 1.49
N THR A 231 -8.96 -29.65 2.32
CA THR A 231 -7.57 -29.23 2.03
C THR A 231 -6.56 -30.38 1.91
N GLY A 232 -6.94 -31.58 2.30
CA GLY A 232 -6.06 -32.76 2.27
C GLY A 232 -4.95 -32.78 3.34
N ILE A 233 -4.85 -31.75 4.20
CA ILE A 233 -3.78 -31.62 5.20
C ILE A 233 -3.80 -32.80 6.16
N THR A 234 -4.95 -33.17 6.73
CA THR A 234 -5.07 -34.28 7.67
C THR A 234 -4.61 -35.60 7.05
N ALA A 235 -5.03 -35.87 5.81
CA ALA A 235 -4.60 -37.07 5.09
C ALA A 235 -3.10 -37.04 4.80
N LEU A 236 -2.53 -35.90 4.44
CA LEU A 236 -1.10 -35.73 4.24
C LEU A 236 -0.30 -36.00 5.52
N LEU A 237 -0.73 -35.45 6.66
CA LEU A 237 -0.05 -35.66 7.94
C LEU A 237 -0.09 -37.14 8.40
N ASN A 238 -1.20 -37.83 8.17
CA ASN A 238 -1.33 -39.25 8.43
C ASN A 238 -0.39 -40.08 7.54
N ASP A 239 -0.37 -39.80 6.24
CA ASP A 239 0.50 -40.51 5.31
C ASP A 239 2.00 -40.24 5.58
N LEU A 240 2.37 -39.04 6.05
CA LEU A 240 3.74 -38.75 6.51
C LEU A 240 4.12 -39.59 7.72
N SER A 241 3.20 -39.76 8.68
CA SER A 241 3.42 -40.59 9.86
C SER A 241 3.59 -42.06 9.49
N GLU A 242 2.78 -42.58 8.55
CA GLU A 242 2.89 -43.96 8.06
C GLU A 242 4.19 -44.24 7.30
N GLU A 243 4.74 -43.25 6.63
CA GLU A 243 6.08 -43.31 5.99
C GLU A 243 7.24 -43.07 6.98
N ASN A 244 6.97 -43.04 8.31
CA ASN A 244 7.93 -42.75 9.35
C ASN A 244 8.67 -41.41 9.23
N ILE A 245 8.07 -40.43 8.57
CA ILE A 245 8.60 -39.07 8.45
C ILE A 245 8.16 -38.28 9.69
N LYS A 246 9.07 -38.07 10.62
CA LYS A 246 8.81 -37.34 11.87
C LYS A 246 8.81 -35.83 11.62
N LEU A 247 7.74 -35.18 12.06
CA LEU A 247 7.58 -33.73 11.98
C LEU A 247 8.42 -33.06 13.07
N LYS A 248 8.97 -31.91 12.74
CA LYS A 248 9.65 -31.00 13.66
C LYS A 248 8.78 -29.74 13.91
N ASP A 249 8.24 -29.15 12.87
CA ASP A 249 7.39 -27.95 12.93
C ASP A 249 6.51 -27.89 11.68
N ILE A 250 5.41 -27.14 11.77
CA ILE A 250 4.49 -26.91 10.66
C ILE A 250 4.15 -25.42 10.63
N GLN A 251 4.38 -24.78 9.48
CA GLN A 251 4.05 -23.38 9.25
C GLN A 251 3.09 -23.26 8.05
N SER A 252 2.00 -22.54 8.23
CA SER A 252 1.09 -22.19 7.15
C SER A 252 1.30 -20.74 6.75
N LYS A 253 1.59 -20.50 5.47
CA LYS A 253 1.71 -19.16 4.88
C LYS A 253 0.66 -18.99 3.80
N GLN A 254 -0.07 -17.89 3.84
CA GLN A 254 -0.94 -17.47 2.74
C GLN A 254 -0.09 -16.72 1.72
N SER A 255 -0.41 -16.85 0.43
CA SER A 255 0.25 -16.08 -0.63
C SER A 255 0.14 -14.58 -0.33
N SER A 256 1.24 -13.89 -0.50
CA SER A 256 1.31 -12.44 -0.37
C SER A 256 0.78 -11.76 -1.64
N LEU A 257 0.49 -10.46 -1.56
CA LEU A 257 0.23 -9.68 -2.77
C LEU A 257 1.42 -9.70 -3.74
N GLU A 258 2.64 -9.91 -3.23
CA GLU A 258 3.85 -10.06 -4.06
C GLU A 258 3.79 -11.30 -4.94
N ASP A 259 3.42 -12.46 -4.37
CA ASP A 259 3.25 -13.70 -5.12
C ASP A 259 2.16 -13.56 -6.19
N ILE A 260 1.10 -12.83 -5.86
CA ILE A 260 -0.01 -12.54 -6.78
C ILE A 260 0.43 -11.59 -7.90
N PHE A 261 1.19 -10.54 -7.56
CA PHE A 261 1.73 -9.58 -8.53
C PHE A 261 2.63 -10.25 -9.56
N ILE A 262 3.55 -11.10 -9.11
CA ILE A 262 4.44 -11.87 -9.99
C ILE A 262 3.63 -12.72 -10.98
N ASN A 263 2.55 -13.35 -10.51
CA ASN A 263 1.68 -14.16 -11.36
C ASN A 263 0.86 -13.35 -12.40
N ILE A 264 0.56 -12.08 -12.12
CA ILE A 264 -0.19 -11.19 -13.03
C ILE A 264 0.73 -10.54 -14.07
N VAL A 265 1.90 -10.07 -13.64
CA VAL A 265 2.83 -9.31 -14.49
C VAL A 265 3.80 -10.22 -15.26
N GLY A 266 4.06 -11.43 -14.76
CA GLY A 266 4.94 -12.43 -15.38
C GLY A 266 4.28 -13.21 -16.52
N LYS A 267 3.03 -12.93 -16.85
CA LYS A 267 2.32 -13.43 -18.04
C LYS A 267 2.33 -12.36 -19.13
#